data_ac03c0e4335226986d2468569752ea2f
#
_entry.id   ac03c0e4335226986d2468569752ea2f
#
_cell.length_a   1.000
_cell.length_b   1.000
_cell.length_c   1.000
_cell.angle_alpha   90.00
_cell.angle_beta   90.00
_cell.angle_gamma   90.00
#
_symmetry.space_group_name_H-M   'P 1'
#
loop_
_entity.id
_entity.type
_entity.pdbx_description
1 polymer ?
#
loop_
_entity_poly.entity_id
_entity_poly.type
_entity_poly.pdbx_seq_one_letter_code
_entity_poly.pdbx_strand_id
1 'polypeptide(L)'
;MTTEMSLVDSALRGWKSNVERADKLFGALSPEQLEREVAPEKNRLIYLWGHLAAVNDGLLPLLGIGERLHPEFDGMFISSPDKSVQLTVSGQSLKGAWQEINQKLWDGFLKFSALDWAQRHTAVSEEDFEREPHRNRFTVLLGRTAHLAYHLGQATLARSNA
;
A
#
# COMPACT_ATOMS: atom_id res chain seq x y z
N MET A 1 25.75 -11.69 -2.29
CA MET A 1 24.69 -10.73 -2.64
C MET A 1 25.30 -9.71 -3.59
N THR A 2 24.73 -9.51 -4.79
CA THR A 2 25.25 -8.51 -5.75
C THR A 2 24.95 -7.09 -5.26
N THR A 3 25.66 -6.10 -5.83
CA THR A 3 25.41 -4.67 -5.48
C THR A 3 23.97 -4.26 -5.79
N GLU A 4 23.41 -4.69 -6.92
CA GLU A 4 22.03 -4.43 -7.33
C GLU A 4 21.05 -5.00 -6.31
N MET A 5 21.27 -6.22 -5.86
CA MET A 5 20.41 -6.86 -4.86
C MET A 5 20.50 -6.18 -3.49
N SER A 6 21.65 -5.59 -3.15
CA SER A 6 21.80 -4.78 -1.94
C SER A 6 20.98 -3.48 -1.98
N LEU A 7 20.91 -2.82 -3.14
CA LEU A 7 20.06 -1.63 -3.34
C LEU A 7 18.57 -1.99 -3.25
N VAL A 8 18.17 -3.10 -3.87
CA VAL A 8 16.80 -3.63 -3.77
C VAL A 8 16.44 -3.94 -2.32
N ASP A 9 17.31 -4.64 -1.58
CA ASP A 9 17.08 -4.96 -0.16
C ASP A 9 16.88 -3.68 0.69
N SER A 10 17.66 -2.64 0.41
CA SER A 10 17.50 -1.35 1.10
C SER A 10 16.12 -0.71 0.84
N ALA A 11 15.64 -0.75 -0.40
CA ALA A 11 14.31 -0.26 -0.75
C ALA A 11 13.19 -1.09 -0.11
N LEU A 12 13.33 -2.43 -0.10
CA LEU A 12 12.40 -3.35 0.55
C LEU A 12 12.31 -3.11 2.06
N ARG A 13 13.43 -2.85 2.73
CA ARG A 13 13.45 -2.48 4.15
C ARG A 13 12.72 -1.16 4.40
N GLY A 14 12.88 -0.18 3.51
CA GLY A 14 12.15 1.09 3.56
C GLY A 14 10.64 0.89 3.44
N TRP A 15 10.19 0.08 2.50
CA TRP A 15 8.77 -0.27 2.35
C TRP A 15 8.24 -1.00 3.59
N LYS A 16 8.94 -2.05 4.05
CA LYS A 16 8.56 -2.84 5.23
C LYS A 16 8.44 -1.97 6.48
N SER A 17 9.40 -1.08 6.71
CA SER A 17 9.37 -0.15 7.85
C SER A 17 8.11 0.74 7.83
N ASN A 18 7.69 1.23 6.66
CA ASN A 18 6.46 2.02 6.54
C ASN A 18 5.20 1.17 6.77
N VAL A 19 5.17 -0.08 6.29
CA VAL A 19 4.06 -1.02 6.57
C VAL A 19 3.92 -1.28 8.07
N GLU A 20 5.03 -1.55 8.76
CA GLU A 20 5.05 -1.78 10.22
C GLU A 20 4.63 -0.52 11.00
N ARG A 21 5.04 0.67 10.54
CA ARG A 21 4.59 1.94 11.12
C ARG A 21 3.09 2.16 10.95
N ALA A 22 2.53 1.82 9.78
CA ALA A 22 1.10 1.88 9.51
C ALA A 22 0.33 0.91 10.41
N ASP A 23 0.78 -0.34 10.51
CA ASP A 23 0.17 -1.35 11.38
C ASP A 23 0.11 -0.87 12.84
N LYS A 24 1.23 -0.34 13.34
CA LYS A 24 1.32 0.21 14.70
C LYS A 24 0.43 1.43 14.90
N LEU A 25 0.40 2.35 13.93
CA LEU A 25 -0.37 3.60 14.05
C LEU A 25 -1.87 3.32 14.03
N PHE A 26 -2.36 2.68 12.99
CA PHE A 26 -3.80 2.42 12.82
C PHE A 26 -4.30 1.34 13.78
N GLY A 27 -3.49 0.31 14.04
CA GLY A 27 -3.84 -0.79 14.95
C GLY A 27 -3.95 -0.37 16.42
N ALA A 28 -3.44 0.80 16.80
CA ALA A 28 -3.55 1.36 18.14
C ALA A 28 -4.77 2.29 18.33
N LEU A 29 -5.50 2.61 17.25
CA LEU A 29 -6.64 3.52 17.30
C LEU A 29 -7.92 2.80 17.69
N SER A 30 -8.74 3.43 18.55
CA SER A 30 -10.08 2.96 18.83
C SER A 30 -11.01 3.14 17.60
N PRO A 31 -12.18 2.47 17.57
CA PRO A 31 -13.17 2.69 16.53
C PRO A 31 -13.56 4.17 16.37
N GLU A 32 -13.72 4.90 17.47
CA GLU A 32 -14.07 6.32 17.49
C GLU A 32 -12.92 7.19 16.95
N GLN A 33 -11.69 6.81 17.25
CA GLN A 33 -10.50 7.51 16.71
C GLN A 33 -10.35 7.29 15.22
N LEU A 34 -10.67 6.10 14.71
CA LEU A 34 -10.64 5.80 13.28
C LEU A 34 -11.64 6.63 12.48
N GLU A 35 -12.75 7.08 13.07
CA GLU A 35 -13.73 7.96 12.43
C GLU A 35 -13.29 9.43 12.36
N ARG A 36 -12.19 9.81 12.99
CA ARG A 36 -11.68 11.19 12.93
C ARG A 36 -11.13 11.53 11.55
N GLU A 37 -11.40 12.76 11.13
CA GLU A 37 -10.81 13.34 9.92
C GLU A 37 -9.34 13.70 10.14
N VAL A 38 -8.51 13.57 9.10
CA VAL A 38 -7.10 14.00 9.15
C VAL A 38 -6.94 15.52 9.24
N ALA A 39 -7.93 16.25 8.77
CA ALA A 39 -8.13 17.69 8.91
C ALA A 39 -9.60 17.99 8.62
N PRO A 40 -10.14 19.19 8.97
CA PRO A 40 -11.51 19.54 8.70
C PRO A 40 -11.91 19.30 7.23
N GLU A 41 -13.01 18.59 7.01
CA GLU A 41 -13.56 18.23 5.69
C GLU A 41 -12.65 17.31 4.83
N LYS A 42 -11.67 16.67 5.43
CA LYS A 42 -10.78 15.70 4.77
C LYS A 42 -11.17 14.25 5.11
N ASN A 43 -10.44 13.32 4.55
CA ASN A 43 -10.68 11.89 4.75
C ASN A 43 -10.54 11.48 6.22
N ARG A 44 -11.37 10.51 6.63
CA ARG A 44 -11.24 9.87 7.94
C ARG A 44 -10.04 8.92 7.97
N LEU A 45 -9.55 8.66 9.16
CA LEU A 45 -8.43 7.72 9.37
C LEU A 45 -8.77 6.29 8.89
N ILE A 46 -10.02 5.83 9.12
CA ILE A 46 -10.49 4.53 8.62
C ILE A 46 -10.45 4.46 7.09
N TYR A 47 -10.83 5.56 6.41
CA TYR A 47 -10.77 5.63 4.96
C TYR A 47 -9.33 5.58 4.46
N LEU A 48 -8.41 6.32 5.08
CA LEU A 48 -6.99 6.26 4.71
C LEU A 48 -6.41 4.85 4.86
N TRP A 49 -6.74 4.17 5.94
CA TRP A 49 -6.27 2.80 6.15
C TRP A 49 -6.83 1.84 5.10
N GLY A 50 -8.13 1.91 4.83
CA GLY A 50 -8.77 1.12 3.77
C GLY A 50 -8.19 1.43 2.39
N HIS A 51 -7.94 2.71 2.08
CA HIS A 51 -7.28 3.13 0.84
C HIS A 51 -5.87 2.53 0.70
N LEU A 52 -5.06 2.58 1.74
CA LEU A 52 -3.74 1.97 1.74
C LEU A 52 -3.80 0.45 1.57
N ALA A 53 -4.76 -0.21 2.22
CA ALA A 53 -4.98 -1.65 2.06
C ALA A 53 -5.38 -1.99 0.62
N ALA A 54 -6.34 -1.28 0.03
CA ALA A 54 -6.79 -1.48 -1.35
C ALA A 54 -5.66 -1.24 -2.37
N VAL A 55 -4.88 -0.18 -2.18
CA VAL A 55 -3.72 0.13 -3.03
C VAL A 55 -2.65 -0.95 -2.95
N ASN A 56 -2.34 -1.45 -1.74
CA ASN A 56 -1.37 -2.53 -1.57
C ASN A 56 -1.90 -3.85 -2.13
N ASP A 57 -3.18 -4.16 -1.96
CA ASP A 57 -3.80 -5.35 -2.57
C ASP A 57 -3.69 -5.32 -4.10
N GLY A 58 -3.86 -4.14 -4.71
CA GLY A 58 -3.65 -3.93 -6.14
C GLY A 58 -2.22 -4.19 -6.62
N LEU A 59 -1.21 -4.18 -5.74
CA LEU A 59 0.15 -4.54 -6.11
C LEU A 59 0.31 -6.02 -6.45
N LEU A 60 -0.52 -6.91 -5.90
CA LEU A 60 -0.43 -8.35 -6.15
C LEU A 60 -0.50 -8.67 -7.65
N PRO A 61 -1.58 -8.30 -8.38
CA PRO A 61 -1.62 -8.49 -9.82
C PRO A 61 -0.67 -7.55 -10.59
N LEU A 62 -0.47 -6.32 -10.12
CA LEU A 62 0.38 -5.35 -10.81
C LEU A 62 1.83 -5.81 -10.92
N LEU A 63 2.34 -6.47 -9.89
CA LEU A 63 3.70 -7.02 -9.87
C LEU A 63 3.78 -8.48 -10.31
N GLY A 64 2.65 -9.12 -10.63
CA GLY A 64 2.58 -10.52 -11.05
C GLY A 64 2.83 -11.50 -9.90
N ILE A 65 2.49 -11.12 -8.65
CA ILE A 65 2.64 -11.96 -7.46
C ILE A 65 1.43 -12.90 -7.30
N GLY A 66 0.23 -12.44 -7.68
CA GLY A 66 -0.99 -13.22 -7.57
C GLY A 66 -2.24 -12.37 -7.74
N GLU A 67 -3.40 -13.01 -7.52
CA GLU A 67 -4.70 -12.36 -7.53
C GLU A 67 -4.88 -11.47 -6.28
N ARG A 68 -5.76 -10.48 -6.40
CA ARG A 68 -6.19 -9.65 -5.28
C ARG A 68 -6.87 -10.48 -4.19
N LEU A 69 -6.67 -10.11 -2.95
CA LEU A 69 -7.33 -10.74 -1.80
C LEU A 69 -8.64 -10.04 -1.44
N HIS A 70 -8.70 -8.73 -1.64
CA HIS A 70 -9.83 -7.88 -1.25
C HIS A 70 -10.26 -6.95 -2.39
N PRO A 71 -10.70 -7.47 -3.56
CA PRO A 71 -11.13 -6.64 -4.69
C PRO A 71 -12.35 -5.76 -4.34
N GLU A 72 -13.15 -6.15 -3.35
CA GLU A 72 -14.30 -5.38 -2.85
C GLU A 72 -13.91 -4.03 -2.23
N PHE A 73 -12.66 -3.85 -1.84
CA PHE A 73 -12.18 -2.58 -1.29
C PHE A 73 -12.16 -1.44 -2.33
N ASP A 74 -12.10 -1.76 -3.61
CA ASP A 74 -12.04 -0.73 -4.67
C ASP A 74 -13.26 0.17 -4.66
N GLY A 75 -14.44 -0.39 -4.48
CA GLY A 75 -15.69 0.39 -4.44
C GLY A 75 -15.72 1.40 -3.30
N MET A 76 -15.14 1.06 -2.16
CA MET A 76 -15.18 1.89 -0.95
C MET A 76 -13.99 2.86 -0.85
N PHE A 77 -12.79 2.46 -1.31
CA PHE A 77 -11.54 3.15 -0.97
C PHE A 77 -10.72 3.65 -2.16
N ILE A 78 -11.12 3.30 -3.39
CA ILE A 78 -10.44 3.75 -4.63
C ILE A 78 -11.39 4.56 -5.50
N SER A 79 -12.57 4.01 -5.83
CA SER A 79 -13.51 4.61 -6.78
C SER A 79 -14.43 5.66 -6.17
N SER A 80 -14.60 5.63 -4.85
CA SER A 80 -15.52 6.51 -4.12
C SER A 80 -14.75 7.42 -3.16
N PRO A 81 -15.04 8.73 -3.13
CA PRO A 81 -14.56 9.61 -2.06
C PRO A 81 -15.03 9.15 -0.69
N ASP A 82 -14.28 9.47 0.36
CA ASP A 82 -14.72 9.19 1.72
C ASP A 82 -16.10 9.78 2.01
N LYS A 83 -16.91 9.08 2.76
CA LYS A 83 -18.29 9.44 3.16
C LYS A 83 -19.32 9.42 2.02
N SER A 84 -18.94 9.16 0.77
CA SER A 84 -19.87 9.06 -0.35
C SER A 84 -20.56 7.69 -0.43
N VAL A 85 -19.99 6.67 0.18
CA VAL A 85 -20.56 5.32 0.29
C VAL A 85 -20.46 4.82 1.72
N GLN A 86 -21.35 3.92 2.10
CA GLN A 86 -21.28 3.26 3.40
C GLN A 86 -20.10 2.28 3.42
N LEU A 87 -19.24 2.39 4.43
CA LEU A 87 -18.20 1.40 4.67
C LEU A 87 -18.81 0.15 5.31
N THR A 88 -18.58 -1.00 4.71
CA THR A 88 -19.06 -2.31 5.21
C THR A 88 -17.98 -3.07 5.99
N VAL A 89 -16.88 -2.39 6.32
CA VAL A 89 -15.71 -2.95 7.02
C VAL A 89 -15.47 -2.22 8.34
N SER A 90 -15.02 -2.97 9.34
CA SER A 90 -14.59 -2.43 10.63
C SER A 90 -13.08 -2.22 10.67
N GLY A 91 -12.59 -1.45 11.64
CA GLY A 91 -11.15 -1.34 11.89
C GLY A 91 -10.49 -2.70 12.16
N GLN A 92 -11.20 -3.62 12.83
CA GLN A 92 -10.69 -4.97 13.08
C GLN A 92 -10.56 -5.80 11.79
N SER A 93 -11.53 -5.74 10.89
CA SER A 93 -11.43 -6.43 9.59
C SER A 93 -10.38 -5.80 8.68
N LEU A 94 -10.23 -4.46 8.68
CA LEU A 94 -9.14 -3.78 7.97
C LEU A 94 -7.77 -4.19 8.49
N LYS A 95 -7.62 -4.35 9.81
CA LYS A 95 -6.36 -4.83 10.40
C LYS A 95 -5.99 -6.21 9.89
N GLY A 96 -6.93 -7.14 9.87
CA GLY A 96 -6.70 -8.49 9.33
C GLY A 96 -6.32 -8.46 7.86
N ALA A 97 -7.09 -7.76 7.03
CA ALA A 97 -6.81 -7.60 5.60
C ALA A 97 -5.44 -6.93 5.34
N TRP A 98 -5.12 -5.86 6.08
CA TRP A 98 -3.83 -5.19 5.99
C TRP A 98 -2.65 -6.14 6.24
N GLN A 99 -2.74 -6.96 7.28
CA GLN A 99 -1.69 -7.92 7.63
C GLN A 99 -1.56 -9.02 6.58
N GLU A 100 -2.68 -9.58 6.12
CA GLU A 100 -2.70 -10.63 5.10
C GLU A 100 -2.12 -10.15 3.77
N ILE A 101 -2.57 -9.00 3.29
CA ILE A 101 -2.10 -8.39 2.03
C ILE A 101 -0.59 -8.16 2.09
N ASN A 102 -0.11 -7.49 3.14
CA ASN A 102 1.30 -7.12 3.24
C ASN A 102 2.22 -8.32 3.48
N GLN A 103 1.74 -9.37 4.17
CA GLN A 103 2.47 -10.62 4.27
C GLN A 103 2.62 -11.30 2.91
N LYS A 104 1.53 -11.39 2.13
CA LYS A 104 1.58 -11.98 0.78
C LYS A 104 2.49 -11.19 -0.16
N LEU A 105 2.45 -9.85 -0.09
CA LEU A 105 3.38 -9.00 -0.85
C LEU A 105 4.83 -9.26 -0.45
N TRP A 106 5.12 -9.30 0.85
CA TRP A 106 6.47 -9.56 1.35
C TRP A 106 7.01 -10.90 0.88
N ASP A 107 6.22 -11.95 0.99
CA ASP A 107 6.59 -13.30 0.52
C ASP A 107 6.85 -13.33 -1.00
N GLY A 108 6.11 -12.53 -1.76
CA GLY A 108 6.31 -12.35 -3.19
C GLY A 108 7.60 -11.59 -3.51
N PHE A 109 7.85 -10.48 -2.80
CA PHE A 109 9.04 -9.66 -2.99
C PHE A 109 10.34 -10.42 -2.76
N LEU A 110 10.35 -11.30 -1.76
CA LEU A 110 11.53 -12.12 -1.43
C LEU A 110 11.86 -13.17 -2.50
N LYS A 111 10.94 -13.47 -3.42
CA LYS A 111 11.17 -14.39 -4.54
C LYS A 111 11.78 -13.71 -5.76
N PHE A 112 11.73 -12.39 -5.83
CA PHE A 112 12.24 -11.64 -6.97
C PHE A 112 13.77 -11.48 -6.91
N SER A 113 14.43 -11.85 -8.00
CA SER A 113 15.82 -11.47 -8.26
C SER A 113 15.93 -9.99 -8.64
N ALA A 114 17.15 -9.45 -8.70
CA ALA A 114 17.38 -8.10 -9.21
C ALA A 114 16.85 -7.91 -10.64
N LEU A 115 16.97 -8.93 -11.48
CA LEU A 115 16.42 -8.92 -12.85
C LEU A 115 14.90 -8.90 -12.86
N ASP A 116 14.23 -9.64 -11.94
CA ASP A 116 12.78 -9.60 -11.83
C ASP A 116 12.27 -8.22 -11.42
N TRP A 117 12.99 -7.53 -10.52
CA TRP A 117 12.67 -6.16 -10.15
C TRP A 117 12.83 -5.16 -11.30
N ALA A 118 13.77 -5.41 -12.20
CA ALA A 118 14.00 -4.60 -13.38
C ALA A 118 13.00 -4.88 -14.53
N GLN A 119 12.19 -5.96 -14.45
CA GLN A 119 11.16 -6.25 -15.45
C GLN A 119 9.98 -5.28 -15.37
N ARG A 120 9.27 -5.14 -16.51
CA ARG A 120 8.02 -4.37 -16.56
C ARG A 120 6.98 -4.91 -15.60
N HIS A 121 6.15 -4.04 -15.08
CA HIS A 121 4.94 -4.43 -14.36
C HIS A 121 3.79 -4.74 -15.35
N THR A 122 2.76 -5.44 -14.91
CA THR A 122 1.72 -6.01 -15.80
C THR A 122 0.90 -4.97 -16.57
N ALA A 123 0.81 -3.73 -16.08
CA ALA A 123 0.06 -2.65 -16.74
C ALA A 123 0.86 -1.89 -17.80
N VAL A 124 2.04 -2.37 -18.19
CA VAL A 124 2.88 -1.78 -19.25
C VAL A 124 3.07 -2.81 -20.36
N SER A 125 2.80 -2.43 -21.61
CA SER A 125 3.08 -3.25 -22.77
C SER A 125 4.59 -3.43 -22.97
N GLU A 126 4.98 -4.44 -23.74
CA GLU A 126 6.40 -4.63 -24.10
C GLU A 126 6.93 -3.44 -24.89
N GLU A 127 6.17 -2.96 -25.87
CA GLU A 127 6.51 -1.82 -26.71
C GLU A 127 6.72 -0.53 -25.89
N ASP A 128 5.83 -0.25 -24.91
CA ASP A 128 5.99 0.91 -24.05
C ASP A 128 7.18 0.75 -23.10
N PHE A 129 7.44 -0.48 -22.64
CA PHE A 129 8.57 -0.75 -21.77
C PHE A 129 9.92 -0.60 -22.48
N GLU A 130 10.01 -0.97 -23.75
CA GLU A 130 11.21 -0.70 -24.58
C GLU A 130 11.51 0.79 -24.69
N ARG A 131 10.47 1.63 -24.79
CA ARG A 131 10.61 3.10 -24.83
C ARG A 131 10.88 3.73 -23.48
N GLU A 132 10.32 3.15 -22.41
CA GLU A 132 10.34 3.65 -21.05
C GLU A 132 10.74 2.56 -20.03
N PRO A 133 12.01 2.11 -20.02
CA PRO A 133 12.46 0.98 -19.16
C PRO A 133 12.36 1.26 -17.66
N HIS A 134 12.18 2.52 -17.27
CA HIS A 134 11.95 2.89 -15.89
C HIS A 134 10.55 2.49 -15.37
N ARG A 135 9.60 2.12 -16.24
CA ARG A 135 8.28 1.60 -15.88
C ARG A 135 8.34 0.13 -15.46
N ASN A 136 9.21 -0.16 -14.52
CA ASN A 136 9.50 -1.50 -14.00
C ASN A 136 8.92 -1.69 -12.59
N ARG A 137 9.00 -2.93 -12.10
CA ARG A 137 8.49 -3.29 -10.76
C ARG A 137 9.18 -2.51 -9.64
N PHE A 138 10.48 -2.23 -9.78
CA PHE A 138 11.23 -1.48 -8.76
C PHE A 138 10.72 -0.04 -8.62
N THR A 139 10.43 0.63 -9.73
CA THR A 139 9.82 1.97 -9.71
C THR A 139 8.44 1.95 -9.04
N VAL A 140 7.64 0.89 -9.28
CA VAL A 140 6.36 0.71 -8.58
C VAL A 140 6.57 0.60 -7.07
N LEU A 141 7.54 -0.21 -6.60
CA LEU A 141 7.88 -0.33 -5.17
C LEU A 141 8.25 1.02 -4.56
N LEU A 142 9.11 1.80 -5.21
CA LEU A 142 9.52 3.13 -4.74
C LEU A 142 8.32 4.08 -4.65
N GLY A 143 7.49 4.13 -5.69
CA GLY A 143 6.29 4.95 -5.73
C GLY A 143 5.28 4.57 -4.64
N ARG A 144 5.07 3.29 -4.38
CA ARG A 144 4.18 2.82 -3.31
C ARG A 144 4.73 3.07 -1.93
N THR A 145 6.05 2.99 -1.76
CA THR A 145 6.71 3.37 -0.50
C THR A 145 6.50 4.86 -0.19
N ALA A 146 6.67 5.73 -1.18
CA ALA A 146 6.43 7.16 -1.05
C ALA A 146 4.96 7.48 -0.75
N HIS A 147 4.02 6.85 -1.46
CA HIS A 147 2.58 7.00 -1.25
C HIS A 147 2.16 6.59 0.17
N LEU A 148 2.67 5.45 0.65
CA LEU A 148 2.42 4.99 2.01
C LEU A 148 2.97 5.98 3.05
N ALA A 149 4.20 6.47 2.87
CA ALA A 149 4.81 7.45 3.76
C ALA A 149 4.02 8.79 3.79
N TYR A 150 3.50 9.23 2.64
CA TYR A 150 2.65 10.42 2.53
C TYR A 150 1.39 10.31 3.40
N HIS A 151 0.64 9.21 3.30
CA HIS A 151 -0.57 9.01 4.11
C HIS A 151 -0.28 8.76 5.58
N LEU A 152 0.85 8.12 5.90
CA LEU A 152 1.31 7.99 7.29
C LEU A 152 1.59 9.36 7.94
N GLY A 153 2.16 10.29 7.18
CA GLY A 153 2.35 11.66 7.65
C GLY A 153 1.03 12.34 8.03
N GLN A 154 0.01 12.24 7.16
CA GLN A 154 -1.33 12.76 7.42
C GLN A 154 -1.96 12.12 8.67
N ALA A 155 -1.92 10.79 8.77
CA ALA A 155 -2.50 10.06 9.89
C ALA A 155 -1.79 10.36 11.23
N THR A 156 -0.47 10.58 11.20
CA THR A 156 0.32 10.93 12.39
C THR A 156 -0.10 12.29 12.95
N LEU A 157 -0.29 13.29 12.10
CA LEU A 157 -0.76 14.63 12.51
C LEU A 157 -2.17 14.57 13.09
N ALA A 158 -3.08 13.82 12.47
CA ALA A 158 -4.44 13.65 12.97
C ALA A 158 -4.47 13.00 14.37
N ARG A 159 -3.58 12.06 14.64
CA ARG A 159 -3.47 11.40 15.95
C ARG A 159 -2.98 12.35 17.04
N SER A 160 -2.06 13.26 16.74
CA SER A 160 -1.44 14.16 17.72
C SER A 160 -2.40 15.25 18.20
N ASN A 161 -3.51 15.48 17.49
CA ASN A 161 -4.54 16.44 17.85
C ASN A 161 -5.67 15.81 18.69
N ALA A 162 -5.41 14.67 19.31
CA ALA A 162 -6.38 13.88 20.08
C ALA A 162 -6.14 13.99 21.59
#